data_0942a0da532dcef1de846b425bdb0b57
#
_entry.id   0942a0da532dcef1de846b425bdb0b57
#
_cell.length_a   1.000
_cell.length_b   1.000
_cell.length_c   1.000
_cell.angle_alpha   90.00
_cell.angle_beta   90.00
_cell.angle_gamma   90.00
#
_symmetry.space_group_name_H-M   'P 1'
#
loop_
_entity.id
_entity.type
_entity.pdbx_description
1 polymer ?
#
loop_
_entity_poly.entity_id
_entity_poly.type
_entity_poly.pdbx_seq_one_letter_code
_entity_poly.pdbx_strand_id
1 'polypeptide(L)'
;MILLVSLPVSILADLSRYLYQDWEFAKWIAIAVILDTVLGIAKHLLHKDASSNSFFSKFGKKIAIYIILLILSNILSNYTVQGSPVGATQWIGTYLCVFMMVRETFSCVENIQAIYPILPAAFVKRLKDFNDKGEYINPTKDHQQ
;
A
#
# COMPACT_ATOMS: atom_id res chain seq x y z
N MET A 1 -22.97 8.56 -34.76
CA MET A 1 -23.08 8.84 -33.29
C MET A 1 -22.53 7.71 -32.42
N ILE A 2 -22.43 6.47 -32.86
CA ILE A 2 -21.89 5.31 -32.12
C ILE A 2 -20.35 5.33 -32.02
N LEU A 3 -19.65 5.89 -33.01
CA LEU A 3 -18.16 5.95 -33.05
C LEU A 3 -17.56 6.89 -32.02
N LEU A 4 -18.26 7.93 -31.61
CA LEU A 4 -17.74 8.91 -30.61
C LEU A 4 -17.83 8.45 -29.16
N VAL A 5 -18.65 7.44 -28.87
CA VAL A 5 -18.79 6.88 -27.51
C VAL A 5 -17.80 5.71 -27.27
N SER A 6 -17.38 5.03 -28.34
CA SER A 6 -16.42 3.91 -28.25
C SER A 6 -14.97 4.36 -28.10
N LEU A 7 -14.63 5.54 -28.64
CA LEU A 7 -13.27 6.09 -28.55
C LEU A 7 -12.77 6.27 -27.10
N PRO A 8 -13.54 6.88 -26.18
CA PRO A 8 -13.07 7.04 -24.80
C PRO A 8 -12.95 5.71 -24.03
N VAL A 9 -13.77 4.72 -24.36
CA VAL A 9 -13.71 3.39 -23.70
C VAL A 9 -12.48 2.61 -24.17
N SER A 10 -12.13 2.65 -25.45
CA SER A 10 -10.92 1.99 -25.97
C SER A 10 -9.65 2.65 -25.43
N ILE A 11 -9.60 3.99 -25.40
CA ILE A 11 -8.48 4.74 -24.84
C ILE A 11 -8.32 4.44 -23.33
N LEU A 12 -9.41 4.38 -22.58
CA LEU A 12 -9.38 4.02 -21.15
C LEU A 12 -8.95 2.57 -20.95
N ALA A 13 -9.39 1.64 -21.79
CA ALA A 13 -8.97 0.24 -21.71
C ALA A 13 -7.46 0.08 -22.04
N ASP A 14 -6.97 0.80 -23.05
CA ASP A 14 -5.54 0.81 -23.36
C ASP A 14 -4.72 1.48 -22.27
N LEU A 15 -5.18 2.61 -21.74
CA LEU A 15 -4.52 3.30 -20.66
C LEU A 15 -4.45 2.42 -19.39
N SER A 16 -5.49 1.65 -19.09
CA SER A 16 -5.50 0.74 -17.93
C SER A 16 -4.41 -0.33 -18.00
N ARG A 17 -4.10 -0.82 -19.21
CA ARG A 17 -3.00 -1.78 -19.43
C ARG A 17 -1.63 -1.18 -19.11
N TYR A 18 -1.43 0.09 -19.45
CA TYR A 18 -0.17 0.80 -19.18
C TYR A 18 -0.07 1.21 -17.71
N LEU A 19 -1.19 1.52 -17.07
CA LEU A 19 -1.20 1.91 -15.66
C LEU A 19 -1.02 0.71 -14.73
N TYR A 20 -1.74 -0.40 -14.99
CA TYR A 20 -1.63 -1.58 -14.15
C TYR A 20 -2.22 -2.83 -14.84
N GLN A 21 -1.47 -3.94 -14.84
CA GLN A 21 -1.87 -5.18 -15.49
C GLN A 21 -2.39 -6.25 -14.54
N ASP A 22 -1.82 -6.33 -13.33
CA ASP A 22 -2.17 -7.38 -12.35
C ASP A 22 -3.35 -6.94 -11.46
N TRP A 23 -4.54 -6.93 -12.02
CA TRP A 23 -5.77 -6.60 -11.30
C TRP A 23 -6.12 -7.59 -10.19
N GLU A 24 -5.60 -8.82 -10.28
CA GLU A 24 -5.75 -9.80 -9.20
C GLU A 24 -5.01 -9.34 -7.94
N PHE A 25 -3.76 -8.94 -8.07
CA PHE A 25 -3.01 -8.39 -6.95
C PHE A 25 -3.66 -7.09 -6.41
N ALA A 26 -4.16 -6.22 -7.30
CA ALA A 26 -4.84 -5.00 -6.89
C ALA A 26 -6.06 -5.27 -6.00
N LYS A 27 -6.83 -6.31 -6.28
CA LYS A 27 -7.94 -6.74 -5.41
C LYS A 27 -7.45 -7.21 -4.04
N TRP A 28 -6.40 -8.03 -4.00
CA TRP A 28 -5.85 -8.52 -2.74
C TRP A 28 -5.30 -7.40 -1.86
N ILE A 29 -4.55 -6.46 -2.43
CA ILE A 29 -4.06 -5.32 -1.66
C ILE A 29 -5.19 -4.40 -1.21
N ALA A 30 -6.23 -4.20 -2.03
CA ALA A 30 -7.42 -3.44 -1.62
C ALA A 30 -8.14 -4.09 -0.43
N ILE A 31 -8.30 -5.43 -0.44
CA ILE A 31 -8.88 -6.17 0.69
C ILE A 31 -8.01 -6.00 1.94
N ALA A 32 -6.69 -6.12 1.83
CA ALA A 32 -5.77 -5.94 2.96
C ALA A 32 -5.87 -4.53 3.55
N VAL A 33 -5.93 -3.49 2.70
CA VAL A 33 -6.10 -2.08 3.13
C VAL A 33 -7.45 -1.87 3.83
N ILE A 34 -8.53 -2.48 3.32
CA ILE A 34 -9.85 -2.41 3.96
C ILE A 34 -9.82 -3.08 5.33
N LEU A 35 -9.22 -4.27 5.44
CA LEU A 35 -9.08 -4.99 6.71
C LEU A 35 -8.29 -4.18 7.74
N ASP A 36 -7.13 -3.64 7.33
CA ASP A 36 -6.32 -2.77 8.20
C ASP A 36 -7.13 -1.55 8.67
N THR A 37 -7.87 -0.94 7.75
CA THR A 37 -8.72 0.22 8.06
C THR A 37 -9.81 -0.12 9.07
N VAL A 38 -10.51 -1.24 8.88
CA VAL A 38 -11.58 -1.70 9.80
C VAL A 38 -11.00 -2.02 11.18
N LEU A 39 -9.86 -2.71 11.23
CA LEU A 39 -9.16 -3.00 12.49
C LEU A 39 -8.66 -1.74 13.19
N GLY A 40 -8.14 -0.77 12.42
CA GLY A 40 -7.75 0.54 12.95
C GLY A 40 -8.93 1.30 13.56
N ILE A 41 -10.09 1.31 12.90
CA ILE A 41 -11.32 1.91 13.43
C ILE A 41 -11.75 1.20 14.72
N ALA A 42 -11.80 -0.13 14.73
CA ALA A 42 -12.17 -0.92 15.90
C ALA A 42 -11.26 -0.62 17.10
N LYS A 43 -9.94 -0.55 16.87
CA LYS A 43 -8.95 -0.16 17.88
C LYS A 43 -9.26 1.23 18.47
N HIS A 44 -9.49 2.24 17.62
CA HIS A 44 -9.77 3.60 18.06
C HIS A 44 -11.09 3.72 18.82
N LEU A 45 -12.12 2.97 18.41
CA LEU A 45 -13.40 2.92 19.12
C LEU A 45 -13.24 2.33 20.53
N LEU A 46 -12.42 1.30 20.69
CA LEU A 46 -12.15 0.67 22.00
C LEU A 46 -11.35 1.58 22.94
N HIS A 47 -10.42 2.37 22.39
CA HIS A 47 -9.55 3.26 23.18
C HIS A 47 -10.10 4.69 23.34
N LYS A 48 -11.27 5.01 22.77
CA LYS A 48 -11.94 6.35 22.82
C LYS A 48 -11.12 7.53 22.29
N ASP A 49 -10.11 7.27 21.45
CA ASP A 49 -9.18 8.28 20.93
C ASP A 49 -9.55 8.76 19.50
N ALA A 50 -10.82 8.73 19.14
CA ALA A 50 -11.25 8.98 17.77
C ALA A 50 -11.29 10.47 17.41
N SER A 51 -10.25 10.94 16.70
CA SER A 51 -10.31 12.16 15.89
C SER A 51 -10.60 11.80 14.44
N SER A 52 -11.86 11.94 14.01
CA SER A 52 -12.35 11.53 12.69
C SER A 52 -11.57 12.19 11.53
N ASN A 53 -11.25 13.48 11.62
CA ASN A 53 -10.57 14.23 10.56
C ASN A 53 -9.14 13.74 10.30
N SER A 54 -8.41 13.35 11.34
CA SER A 54 -7.06 12.79 11.21
C SER A 54 -7.07 11.43 10.50
N PHE A 55 -8.10 10.62 10.75
CA PHE A 55 -8.24 9.30 10.16
C PHE A 55 -8.44 9.36 8.65
N PHE A 56 -9.40 10.15 8.16
CA PHE A 56 -9.67 10.28 6.72
C PHE A 56 -8.47 10.84 5.94
N SER A 57 -7.73 11.78 6.52
CA SER A 57 -6.52 12.32 5.90
C SER A 57 -5.43 11.24 5.75
N LYS A 58 -5.18 10.44 6.79
CA LYS A 58 -4.18 9.35 6.76
C LYS A 58 -4.59 8.25 5.77
N PHE A 59 -5.86 7.89 5.75
CA PHE A 59 -6.40 6.88 4.83
C PHE A 59 -6.27 7.32 3.36
N GLY A 60 -6.67 8.57 3.05
CA GLY A 60 -6.55 9.11 1.69
C GLY A 60 -5.10 9.16 1.19
N LYS A 61 -4.16 9.58 2.03
CA LYS A 61 -2.73 9.57 1.72
C LYS A 61 -2.22 8.15 1.47
N LYS A 62 -2.61 7.17 2.26
CA LYS A 62 -2.24 5.77 2.11
C LYS A 62 -2.69 5.22 0.76
N ILE A 63 -3.96 5.44 0.39
CA ILE A 63 -4.52 5.01 -0.90
C ILE A 63 -3.75 5.66 -2.06
N ALA A 64 -3.53 6.98 -2.00
CA ALA A 64 -2.81 7.69 -3.05
C ALA A 64 -1.39 7.13 -3.25
N ILE A 65 -0.65 6.88 -2.17
CA ILE A 65 0.69 6.29 -2.22
C ILE A 65 0.63 4.88 -2.84
N TYR A 66 -0.35 4.06 -2.48
CA TYR A 66 -0.47 2.70 -3.00
C TYR A 66 -0.82 2.66 -4.47
N ILE A 67 -1.68 3.56 -4.95
CA ILE A 67 -1.94 3.70 -6.40
C ILE A 67 -0.65 4.05 -7.14
N ILE A 68 0.14 4.99 -6.62
CA ILE A 68 1.43 5.37 -7.22
C ILE A 68 2.40 4.18 -7.23
N LEU A 69 2.50 3.43 -6.13
CA LEU A 69 3.37 2.26 -6.04
C LEU A 69 2.94 1.13 -6.98
N LEU A 70 1.63 0.91 -7.16
CA LEU A 70 1.11 -0.06 -8.13
C LEU A 70 1.48 0.33 -9.56
N ILE A 71 1.30 1.60 -9.93
CA ILE A 71 1.70 2.12 -11.25
C ILE A 71 3.21 1.99 -11.44
N LEU A 72 4.00 2.37 -10.46
CA LEU A 72 5.47 2.26 -10.51
C LEU A 72 5.93 0.81 -10.64
N SER A 73 5.32 -0.11 -9.87
CA SER A 73 5.56 -1.55 -9.98
C SER A 73 5.27 -2.05 -11.38
N ASN A 74 4.14 -1.66 -11.97
CA ASN A 74 3.78 -2.04 -13.33
C ASN A 74 4.79 -1.51 -14.37
N ILE A 75 5.21 -0.27 -14.25
CA ILE A 75 6.23 0.33 -15.11
C ILE A 75 7.51 -0.49 -15.01
N LEU A 76 8.03 -0.73 -13.81
CA LEU A 76 9.28 -1.46 -13.59
C LEU A 76 9.23 -2.91 -14.08
N SER A 77 8.05 -3.53 -14.02
CA SER A 77 7.88 -4.92 -14.46
C SER A 77 7.74 -5.07 -15.98
N ASN A 78 7.26 -4.04 -16.67
CA ASN A 78 6.82 -4.20 -18.07
C ASN A 78 7.53 -3.28 -19.08
N TYR A 79 8.36 -2.31 -18.63
CA TYR A 79 9.00 -1.44 -19.61
C TYR A 79 10.10 -2.16 -20.40
N THR A 80 10.27 -1.70 -21.63
CA THR A 80 11.27 -2.25 -22.55
C THR A 80 12.24 -1.15 -22.99
N VAL A 81 13.48 -1.56 -23.27
CA VAL A 81 14.48 -0.70 -23.89
C VAL A 81 14.85 -1.33 -25.24
N GLN A 82 14.68 -0.57 -26.33
CA GLN A 82 14.87 -1.06 -27.69
C GLN A 82 14.08 -2.36 -28.00
N GLY A 83 12.85 -2.47 -27.44
CA GLY A 83 11.98 -3.62 -27.62
C GLY A 83 12.32 -4.84 -26.74
N SER A 84 13.37 -4.78 -25.94
CA SER A 84 13.76 -5.87 -25.04
C SER A 84 13.37 -5.55 -23.59
N PRO A 85 12.75 -6.49 -22.86
CA PRO A 85 12.42 -6.30 -21.46
C PRO A 85 13.68 -6.23 -20.60
N VAL A 86 13.67 -5.33 -19.61
CA VAL A 86 14.81 -5.16 -18.68
C VAL A 86 14.61 -6.06 -17.47
N GLY A 87 15.17 -7.26 -17.50
CA GLY A 87 14.98 -8.28 -16.47
C GLY A 87 15.35 -7.86 -15.04
N ALA A 88 16.36 -6.99 -14.89
CA ALA A 88 16.77 -6.49 -13.58
C ALA A 88 15.68 -5.66 -12.86
N THR A 89 14.76 -5.05 -13.57
CA THR A 89 13.71 -4.20 -12.98
C THR A 89 12.39 -4.93 -12.77
N GLN A 90 12.18 -6.06 -13.45
CA GLN A 90 10.99 -6.88 -13.26
C GLN A 90 10.84 -7.38 -11.81
N TRP A 91 11.92 -7.88 -11.24
CA TRP A 91 11.89 -8.34 -9.86
C TRP A 91 11.72 -7.18 -8.85
N ILE A 92 12.21 -5.95 -9.16
CA ILE A 92 11.98 -4.77 -8.32
C ILE A 92 10.48 -4.45 -8.25
N GLY A 93 9.78 -4.49 -9.40
CA GLY A 93 8.32 -4.31 -9.44
C GLY A 93 7.60 -5.34 -8.57
N THR A 94 7.96 -6.62 -8.68
CA THR A 94 7.42 -7.69 -7.83
C THR A 94 7.71 -7.45 -6.36
N TYR A 95 8.92 -7.01 -6.01
CA TYR A 95 9.30 -6.67 -4.63
C TYR A 95 8.44 -5.55 -4.04
N LEU A 96 8.13 -4.52 -4.83
CA LEU A 96 7.24 -3.44 -4.38
C LEU A 96 5.85 -3.97 -4.03
N CYS A 97 5.30 -4.87 -4.85
CA CYS A 97 4.02 -5.52 -4.57
C CYS A 97 4.06 -6.35 -3.28
N VAL A 98 5.07 -7.21 -3.14
CA VAL A 98 5.26 -8.03 -1.93
C VAL A 98 5.42 -7.15 -0.70
N PHE A 99 6.21 -6.09 -0.80
CA PHE A 99 6.43 -5.15 0.32
C PHE A 99 5.14 -4.47 0.76
N MET A 100 4.30 -4.01 -0.18
CA MET A 100 3.00 -3.44 0.15
C MET A 100 2.12 -4.44 0.91
N MET A 101 2.05 -5.69 0.45
CA MET A 101 1.26 -6.74 1.09
C MET A 101 1.77 -7.06 2.50
N VAL A 102 3.08 -7.21 2.67
CA VAL A 102 3.72 -7.46 3.96
C VAL A 102 3.43 -6.32 4.94
N ARG A 103 3.53 -5.07 4.49
CA ARG A 103 3.24 -3.89 5.31
C ARG A 103 1.78 -3.88 5.80
N GLU A 104 0.82 -4.17 4.92
CA GLU A 104 -0.59 -4.23 5.31
C GLU A 104 -0.85 -5.37 6.29
N THR A 105 -0.24 -6.53 6.04
CA THR A 105 -0.35 -7.67 6.97
C THR A 105 0.18 -7.29 8.35
N PHE A 106 1.33 -6.63 8.44
CA PHE A 106 1.89 -6.20 9.73
C PHE A 106 1.00 -5.17 10.42
N SER A 107 0.46 -4.18 9.69
CA SER A 107 -0.47 -3.21 10.24
C SER A 107 -1.73 -3.88 10.80
N CYS A 108 -2.30 -4.85 10.08
CA CYS A 108 -3.42 -5.65 10.58
C CYS A 108 -3.06 -6.39 11.87
N VAL A 109 -1.90 -7.05 11.92
CA VAL A 109 -1.44 -7.78 13.10
C VAL A 109 -1.24 -6.85 14.30
N GLU A 110 -0.65 -5.67 14.10
CA GLU A 110 -0.49 -4.66 15.14
C GLU A 110 -1.84 -4.16 15.68
N ASN A 111 -2.81 -3.93 14.79
CA ASN A 111 -4.15 -3.52 15.18
C ASN A 111 -4.90 -4.62 15.94
N ILE A 112 -4.80 -5.89 15.48
CA ILE A 112 -5.35 -7.05 16.21
C ILE A 112 -4.72 -7.16 17.59
N GLN A 113 -3.40 -7.06 17.68
CA GLN A 113 -2.67 -7.15 18.93
C GLN A 113 -3.06 -6.05 19.92
N ALA A 114 -3.39 -4.86 19.43
CA ALA A 114 -3.85 -3.75 20.26
C ALA A 114 -5.30 -3.96 20.77
N ILE A 115 -6.14 -4.68 20.02
CA ILE A 115 -7.51 -5.02 20.39
C ILE A 115 -7.52 -6.22 21.35
N TYR A 116 -6.78 -7.27 21.00
CA TYR A 116 -6.68 -8.51 21.75
C TYR A 116 -5.27 -9.09 21.66
N PRO A 117 -4.51 -9.13 22.77
CA PRO A 117 -3.12 -9.57 22.77
C PRO A 117 -3.01 -11.09 22.60
N ILE A 118 -2.91 -11.55 21.35
CA ILE A 118 -2.79 -12.97 20.99
C ILE A 118 -1.32 -13.39 20.87
N LEU A 119 -0.44 -12.46 20.46
CA LEU A 119 0.93 -12.78 20.10
C LEU A 119 1.89 -12.61 21.28
N PRO A 120 2.94 -13.45 21.36
CA PRO A 120 3.99 -13.29 22.36
C PRO A 120 4.68 -11.92 22.27
N ALA A 121 5.00 -11.31 23.42
CA ALA A 121 5.61 -9.97 23.49
C ALA A 121 6.92 -9.87 22.66
N ALA A 122 7.71 -10.94 22.58
CA ALA A 122 8.93 -10.98 21.78
C ALA A 122 8.66 -10.84 20.27
N PHE A 123 7.55 -11.39 19.78
CA PHE A 123 7.16 -11.27 18.38
C PHE A 123 6.67 -9.85 18.07
N VAL A 124 5.84 -9.29 18.93
CA VAL A 124 5.34 -7.91 18.81
C VAL A 124 6.49 -6.90 18.77
N LYS A 125 7.51 -7.09 19.62
CA LYS A 125 8.71 -6.24 19.62
C LYS A 125 9.44 -6.29 18.27
N ARG A 126 9.62 -7.48 17.70
CA ARG A 126 10.28 -7.61 16.38
C ARG A 126 9.49 -6.96 15.24
N LEU A 127 8.15 -7.04 15.29
CA LEU A 127 7.29 -6.35 14.32
C LEU A 127 7.43 -4.83 14.40
N LYS A 128 7.43 -4.28 15.62
CA LYS A 128 7.65 -2.85 15.86
C LYS A 128 9.02 -2.41 15.37
N ASP A 129 10.07 -3.14 15.73
CA ASP A 129 11.44 -2.84 15.29
C ASP A 129 11.56 -2.83 13.74
N PHE A 130 10.80 -3.68 13.05
CA PHE A 130 10.74 -3.71 11.59
C PHE A 130 10.01 -2.49 11.03
N ASN A 131 8.89 -2.12 11.61
CA ASN A 131 8.08 -0.99 11.17
C ASN A 131 8.79 0.35 11.45
N ASP A 132 9.39 0.52 12.64
CA ASP A 132 10.11 1.72 13.06
C ASP A 132 11.36 1.97 12.21
N LYS A 133 12.06 0.92 11.80
CA LYS A 133 13.21 1.02 10.86
C LYS A 133 12.80 1.39 9.44
N GLY A 134 11.55 1.19 9.06
CA GLY A 134 10.96 1.63 7.79
C GLY A 134 10.45 3.07 7.82
N GLU A 135 10.31 3.69 8.97
CA GLU A 135 9.99 5.11 9.05
C GLU A 135 11.23 5.95 8.70
N TYR A 136 11.03 6.89 7.78
CA TYR A 136 12.06 7.86 7.39
C TYR A 136 12.50 8.65 8.62
N ILE A 137 13.74 8.43 9.07
CA ILE A 137 14.38 9.24 10.11
C ILE A 137 14.50 10.65 9.55
N ASN A 138 13.65 11.56 10.01
CA ASN A 138 13.71 12.96 9.63
C ASN A 138 14.93 13.59 10.34
N PRO A 139 16.04 13.88 9.63
CA PRO A 139 17.28 14.36 10.25
C PRO A 139 17.16 15.75 10.89
N THR A 140 16.02 16.43 10.74
CA THR A 140 15.79 17.77 11.31
C THR A 140 15.27 17.75 12.73
N LYS A 141 14.92 16.60 13.32
CA LYS A 141 14.42 16.52 14.71
C LYS A 141 15.50 16.35 15.78
N ASP A 142 16.72 15.94 15.40
CA ASP A 142 17.78 15.65 16.37
C ASP A 142 18.64 16.85 16.75
N HIS A 143 18.32 18.08 16.28
CA HIS A 143 19.06 19.29 16.60
C HIS A 143 18.28 20.27 17.53
N GLN A 144 17.23 19.80 18.20
CA GLN A 144 16.46 20.60 19.18
C GLN A 144 16.44 19.94 20.58
N GLN A 145 17.59 19.45 21.05
CA GLN A 145 17.79 19.20 22.49
C GLN A 145 19.03 19.94 22.97
#